data_a9ce35a06f859e1c012c38c00c204860
#
_entry.id   a9ce35a06f859e1c012c38c00c204860
#
_cell.length_a   1.000
_cell.length_b   1.000
_cell.length_c   1.000
_cell.angle_alpha   90.00
_cell.angle_beta   90.00
_cell.angle_gamma   90.00
#
_symmetry.space_group_name_H-M   'P 1'
#
loop_
_entity.id
_entity.type
_entity.pdbx_description
1 polymer ?
#
loop_
_entity_poly.entity_id
_entity_poly.type
_entity_poly.pdbx_seq_one_letter_code
_entity_poly.pdbx_strand_id
1 'polypeptide(L)'
;MAKTAQVDCSEILKVLADQTRLDVIRQLMDGPRHVNKLNNELKIEQSLLSHHLKIMRQAGLVESERDGKAVLYRLSRQVEGRRSGKSLNLGCCKLSFD
;
A
#
# COMPACT_ATOMS: atom_id res chain seq x y z
N MET A 1 3.01 25.66 -5.95
CA MET A 1 2.78 25.21 -5.54
C MET A 1 2.87 24.17 -5.26
N ALA A 2 2.96 23.87 -4.94
CA ALA A 2 3.24 22.97 -4.61
C ALA A 2 2.46 22.09 -4.37
N LYS A 3 2.23 21.52 -4.52
CA LYS A 3 1.62 20.77 -4.24
C LYS A 3 1.79 19.92 -3.62
N THR A 4 1.95 19.76 -3.24
CA THR A 4 2.33 19.17 -2.46
C THR A 4 1.98 17.98 -2.19
N ALA A 5 1.77 17.51 -1.36
CA ALA A 5 1.52 16.26 -0.94
C ALA A 5 0.22 15.80 -1.40
N GLN A 6 -0.35 16.51 -2.24
CA GLN A 6 -1.59 16.17 -2.72
C GLN A 6 -1.45 15.20 -3.80
N VAL A 7 -2.01 14.04 -3.66
CA VAL A 7 -1.94 13.02 -4.67
C VAL A 7 -3.13 13.16 -5.59
N ASP A 8 -2.86 13.10 -6.87
CA ASP A 8 -3.90 13.16 -7.88
C ASP A 8 -4.78 11.94 -7.74
N CYS A 9 -6.08 12.14 -7.65
CA CYS A 9 -7.01 11.04 -7.47
C CYS A 9 -6.92 10.02 -8.59
N SER A 10 -6.74 10.47 -9.82
CA SER A 10 -6.65 9.52 -10.93
C SER A 10 -5.40 8.64 -10.81
N GLU A 11 -4.33 9.18 -10.27
CA GLU A 11 -3.11 8.39 -10.07
C GLU A 11 -3.34 7.33 -9.00
N ILE A 12 -3.99 7.71 -7.90
CA ILE A 12 -4.32 6.75 -6.85
C ILE A 12 -5.21 5.65 -7.39
N LEU A 13 -6.23 6.01 -8.15
CA LEU A 13 -7.16 5.02 -8.68
C LEU A 13 -6.50 4.09 -9.69
N LYS A 14 -5.56 4.61 -10.47
CA LYS A 14 -4.82 3.76 -11.39
C LYS A 14 -3.99 2.73 -10.64
N VAL A 15 -3.34 3.15 -9.58
CA VAL A 15 -2.52 2.25 -8.79
C VAL A 15 -3.38 1.18 -8.15
N LEU A 16 -4.55 1.54 -7.67
CA LEU A 16 -5.43 0.61 -6.98
C LEU A 16 -6.30 -0.23 -7.91
N ALA A 17 -6.28 0.05 -9.21
CA ALA A 17 -7.07 -0.72 -10.16
C ALA A 17 -6.32 -2.00 -10.54
N ASP A 18 -5.96 -2.79 -9.52
CA ASP A 18 -5.19 -4.01 -9.69
C ASP A 18 -5.45 -4.87 -8.46
N GLN A 19 -5.86 -6.11 -8.69
CA GLN A 19 -6.26 -6.98 -7.59
C GLN A 19 -5.11 -7.24 -6.62
N THR A 20 -3.91 -7.46 -7.14
CA THR A 20 -2.77 -7.74 -6.28
C THR A 20 -2.48 -6.56 -5.36
N ARG A 21 -2.56 -5.35 -5.90
CA ARG A 21 -2.29 -4.16 -5.09
C ARG A 21 -3.37 -3.96 -4.04
N LEU A 22 -4.62 -4.23 -4.38
CA LEU A 22 -5.70 -4.18 -3.38
C LEU A 22 -5.47 -5.21 -2.29
N ASP A 23 -5.01 -6.40 -2.66
CA ASP A 23 -4.73 -7.44 -1.69
C ASP A 23 -3.59 -7.04 -0.77
N VAL A 24 -2.57 -6.35 -1.29
CA VAL A 24 -1.49 -5.85 -0.46
C VAL A 24 -2.04 -4.86 0.56
N ILE A 25 -2.87 -3.92 0.14
CA ILE A 25 -3.45 -2.95 1.06
C ILE A 25 -4.22 -3.67 2.15
N ARG A 26 -5.03 -4.66 1.77
CA ARG A 26 -5.82 -5.40 2.74
C ARG A 26 -4.92 -6.08 3.77
N GLN A 27 -3.84 -6.71 3.32
CA GLN A 27 -2.91 -7.34 4.23
C GLN A 27 -2.28 -6.34 5.18
N LEU A 28 -1.90 -5.18 4.67
CA LEU A 28 -1.23 -4.18 5.49
C LEU A 28 -2.19 -3.46 6.44
N MET A 29 -3.48 -3.57 6.21
CA MET A 29 -4.44 -3.03 7.16
C MET A 29 -4.43 -3.79 8.48
N ASP A 30 -3.96 -5.02 8.45
CA ASP A 30 -3.83 -5.82 9.68
C ASP A 30 -2.52 -5.51 10.40
N GLY A 31 -1.68 -4.69 9.83
CA GLY A 31 -0.40 -4.30 10.42
C GLY A 31 0.73 -4.49 9.44
N PRO A 32 1.92 -4.03 9.81
CA PRO A 32 3.08 -4.17 8.95
C PRO A 32 3.39 -5.63 8.63
N ARG A 33 3.95 -5.87 7.45
CA ARG A 33 4.29 -7.20 6.98
C ARG A 33 5.65 -7.19 6.30
N HIS A 34 6.43 -8.23 6.51
CA HIS A 34 7.65 -8.41 5.75
C HIS A 34 7.31 -8.86 4.33
N VAL A 35 8.18 -8.54 3.38
CA VAL A 35 7.97 -8.92 1.98
C VAL A 35 7.73 -10.42 1.84
N ASN A 36 8.50 -11.22 2.58
CA ASN A 36 8.33 -12.67 2.50
C ASN A 36 6.95 -13.12 2.92
N LYS A 37 6.40 -12.46 3.94
CA LYS A 37 5.06 -12.79 4.40
C LYS A 37 4.04 -12.44 3.34
N LEU A 38 4.16 -11.24 2.75
CA LEU A 38 3.27 -10.84 1.67
C LEU A 38 3.36 -11.80 0.51
N ASN A 39 4.59 -12.20 0.17
CA ASN A 39 4.80 -13.10 -0.95
C ASN A 39 4.10 -14.44 -0.71
N ASN A 40 4.22 -14.97 0.50
CA ASN A 40 3.58 -16.23 0.84
C ASN A 40 2.07 -16.14 0.85
N GLU A 41 1.54 -15.06 1.41
CA GLU A 41 0.10 -14.89 1.51
C GLU A 41 -0.54 -14.67 0.14
N LEU A 42 0.11 -13.90 -0.71
CA LEU A 42 -0.46 -13.55 -2.01
C LEU A 42 -0.11 -14.55 -3.09
N LYS A 43 0.89 -15.39 -2.84
CA LYS A 43 1.29 -16.46 -3.77
C LYS A 43 1.60 -15.95 -5.17
N ILE A 44 2.39 -14.89 -5.23
CA ILE A 44 2.81 -14.36 -6.52
C ILE A 44 4.33 -14.37 -6.59
N GLU A 45 4.84 -14.22 -7.79
CA GLU A 45 6.27 -14.20 -7.98
C GLU A 45 6.88 -12.99 -7.28
N GLN A 46 8.03 -13.20 -6.66
CA GLN A 46 8.63 -12.15 -5.84
C GLN A 46 9.00 -10.91 -6.62
N SER A 47 9.50 -11.06 -7.84
CA SER A 47 9.85 -9.88 -8.64
C SER A 47 8.61 -9.09 -9.03
N LEU A 48 7.51 -9.78 -9.28
CA LEU A 48 6.26 -9.10 -9.58
C LEU A 48 5.74 -8.35 -8.36
N LEU A 49 5.80 -9.00 -7.18
CA LEU A 49 5.40 -8.34 -5.95
C LEU A 49 6.25 -7.09 -5.71
N SER A 50 7.55 -7.20 -5.90
CA SER A 50 8.46 -6.05 -5.70
C SER A 50 8.09 -4.90 -6.63
N HIS A 51 7.71 -5.24 -7.86
CA HIS A 51 7.29 -4.22 -8.82
C HIS A 51 6.03 -3.49 -8.32
N HIS A 52 5.05 -4.25 -7.85
CA HIS A 52 3.82 -3.65 -7.31
C HIS A 52 4.11 -2.78 -6.09
N LEU A 53 4.96 -3.28 -5.19
CA LEU A 53 5.29 -2.51 -3.98
C LEU A 53 6.00 -1.22 -4.31
N LYS A 54 6.86 -1.24 -5.32
CA LYS A 54 7.56 -0.03 -5.74
C LYS A 54 6.57 1.02 -6.25
N ILE A 55 5.62 0.59 -7.07
CA ILE A 55 4.59 1.50 -7.60
C ILE A 55 3.78 2.08 -6.47
N MET A 56 3.38 1.24 -5.50
CA MET A 56 2.58 1.70 -4.38
C MET A 56 3.35 2.65 -3.47
N ARG A 57 4.66 2.40 -3.30
CA ARG A 57 5.49 3.29 -2.51
C ARG A 57 5.64 4.64 -3.19
N GLN A 58 5.84 4.65 -4.50
CA GLN A 58 5.96 5.89 -5.25
C GLN A 58 4.66 6.69 -5.24
N ALA A 59 3.54 6.01 -5.12
CA ALA A 59 2.24 6.68 -5.04
C ALA A 59 1.92 7.16 -3.63
N GLY A 60 2.79 6.88 -2.66
CA GLY A 60 2.57 7.35 -1.30
C GLY A 60 1.60 6.51 -0.49
N LEU A 61 1.30 5.30 -0.95
CA LEU A 61 0.35 4.44 -0.25
C LEU A 61 1.01 3.57 0.81
N VAL A 62 2.25 3.19 0.59
CA VAL A 62 2.97 2.33 1.53
C VAL A 62 4.36 2.89 1.76
N GLU A 63 4.96 2.44 2.86
CA GLU A 63 6.33 2.78 3.22
C GLU A 63 7.06 1.50 3.52
N SER A 64 8.38 1.53 3.42
CA SER A 64 9.18 0.38 3.74
C SER A 64 10.36 0.80 4.59
N GLU A 65 10.86 -0.16 5.37
CA GLU A 65 12.07 0.07 6.12
C GLU A 65 12.83 -1.23 6.24
N ARG A 66 14.13 -1.11 6.38
CA ARG A 66 15.00 -2.26 6.53
C ARG A 66 14.84 -2.82 7.95
N ASP A 67 14.69 -4.12 8.04
CA ASP A 67 14.56 -4.79 9.32
C ASP A 67 15.53 -5.98 9.28
N GLY A 68 16.80 -5.74 9.64
CA GLY A 68 17.82 -6.73 9.47
C GLY A 68 18.06 -6.99 7.99
N LYS A 69 17.92 -8.24 7.57
CA LYS A 69 18.07 -8.61 6.18
C LYS A 69 16.74 -8.58 5.44
N ALA A 70 15.67 -8.28 6.16
CA ALA A 70 14.34 -8.28 5.58
C ALA A 70 13.89 -6.84 5.31
N VAL A 71 12.81 -6.71 4.57
CA VAL A 71 12.20 -5.41 4.32
C VAL A 71 10.78 -5.48 4.83
N LEU A 72 10.44 -4.52 5.68
CA LEU A 72 9.13 -4.44 6.30
C LEU A 72 8.32 -3.38 5.58
N TYR A 73 7.12 -3.73 5.16
CA TYR A 73 6.21 -2.77 4.54
C TYR A 73 5.03 -2.47 5.45
N ARG A 74 4.52 -1.26 5.34
CA ARG A 74 3.33 -0.85 6.09
C ARG A 74 2.61 0.24 5.31
N LEU A 75 1.37 0.48 5.68
CA LEU A 75 0.64 1.61 5.10
C LEU A 75 1.39 2.88 5.42
N SER A 76 1.37 3.84 4.50
CA SER A 76 2.06 5.10 4.73
C SER A 76 1.41 5.81 5.91
N ARG A 77 2.17 6.70 6.53
CA ARG A 77 1.72 7.38 7.71
C ARG A 77 0.42 8.16 7.48
N GLN A 78 0.34 8.84 6.37
CA GLN A 78 -0.87 9.62 6.11
C GLN A 78 -2.07 8.74 5.80
N VAL A 79 -1.87 7.59 5.16
CA VAL A 79 -2.96 6.67 4.89
C VAL A 79 -3.41 6.01 6.17
N GLU A 80 -2.45 5.55 6.98
CA GLU A 80 -2.75 4.89 8.24
C GLU A 80 -3.52 5.82 9.17
N GLY A 81 -3.16 7.09 9.20
CA GLY A 81 -3.81 8.04 10.08
C GLY A 81 -5.25 8.36 9.69
N ARG A 82 -5.66 7.95 8.52
CA ARG A 82 -7.01 8.21 8.04
C ARG A 82 -7.84 6.94 7.91
N ARG A 83 -7.39 5.88 8.55
CA ARG A 83 -8.13 4.63 8.45
C ARG A 83 -9.19 4.55 9.55
N SER A 84 -10.26 3.84 9.25
CA SER A 84 -11.33 3.63 10.18
C SER A 84 -11.86 2.22 9.94
N GLY A 85 -11.54 1.30 10.86
CA GLY A 85 -11.93 -0.09 10.69
C GLY A 85 -11.33 -0.67 9.42
N LYS A 86 -12.19 -1.08 8.50
CA LYS A 86 -11.74 -1.65 7.23
C LYS A 86 -11.78 -0.63 6.10
N SER A 87 -11.81 0.64 6.44
CA SER A 87 -11.86 1.70 5.45
C SER A 87 -10.62 2.57 5.52
N LEU A 88 -10.18 3.04 4.35
CA LEU A 88 -9.10 4.01 4.25
C LEU A 88 -9.62 5.24 3.55
N ASN A 89 -9.33 6.39 4.12
CA ASN A 89 -9.65 7.65 3.48
C ASN A 89 -8.41 8.10 2.73
N LEU A 90 -8.48 8.04 1.41
CA LEU A 90 -7.34 8.37 0.56
C LEU A 90 -7.30 9.85 0.19
N GLY A 91 -8.19 10.63 0.75
CA GLY A 91 -8.25 12.04 0.48
C GLY A 91 -9.28 12.35 -0.59
N CYS A 92 -9.12 11.78 -1.76
CA CYS A 92 -10.04 12.01 -2.85
C CYS A 92 -11.19 11.00 -2.85
N CYS A 93 -11.04 9.90 -2.12
CA CYS A 93 -12.06 8.86 -2.07
C CYS A 93 -11.81 7.97 -0.87
N LYS A 94 -12.75 7.08 -0.61
CA LYS A 94 -12.62 6.09 0.44
C LYS A 94 -12.57 4.72 -0.16
N LEU A 95 -11.72 3.87 0.41
CA LEU A 95 -11.62 2.47 0.01
C LEU A 95 -12.04 1.63 1.19
N SER A 96 -13.05 0.79 1.00
CA SER A 96 -13.55 -0.08 2.07
C SER A 96 -13.43 -1.53 1.67
N PHE A 97 -13.03 -2.35 2.63
CA PHE A 97 -12.98 -3.79 2.45
C PHE A 97 -14.02 -4.41 3.38
N ASP A 98 -14.89 -5.17 2.84
CA ASP A 98 -15.90 -5.84 3.67
C ASP A 98 -15.51 -7.23 4.04
#